data_7e0e99a3c0abb1e096973c0725a6ea0c
#
_entry.id   7e0e99a3c0abb1e096973c0725a6ea0c
#
_cell.length_a   1.000
_cell.length_b   1.000
_cell.length_c   1.000
_cell.angle_alpha   90.00
_cell.angle_beta   90.00
_cell.angle_gamma   90.00
#
_symmetry.space_group_name_H-M   'P 1'
#
loop_
_entity.id
_entity.type
_entity.pdbx_description
1 polymer ?
#
loop_
_entity_poly.entity_id
_entity_poly.type
_entity_poly.pdbx_seq_one_letter_code
_entity_poly.pdbx_strand_id
1 'polypeptide(L)'
;MAEVESRLLNCFATAFPELAPQEIPSVSMGSLGSWDSLAGITLLSLIEEEFGIGISPDDAAGLLSFELILDYLRQLPAEAAE
;
A
#
# COMPACT_ATOMS: atom_id res chain seq x y z
N MET A 1 -6.73 -2.60 12.74
CA MET A 1 -6.81 -4.02 13.07
C MET A 1 -5.80 -4.81 12.24
N ALA A 2 -5.46 -5.99 12.73
CA ALA A 2 -4.49 -6.83 12.05
C ALA A 2 -4.93 -7.21 10.63
N GLU A 3 -6.24 -7.25 10.39
CA GLU A 3 -6.75 -7.63 9.09
C GLU A 3 -6.34 -6.63 8.00
N VAL A 4 -6.44 -5.34 8.29
CA VAL A 4 -6.04 -4.31 7.31
C VAL A 4 -4.56 -4.44 7.00
N GLU A 5 -3.75 -4.61 8.02
CA GLU A 5 -2.31 -4.74 7.84
C GLU A 5 -1.96 -5.99 7.03
N SER A 6 -2.58 -7.12 7.35
CA SER A 6 -2.37 -8.37 6.62
C SER A 6 -2.68 -8.24 5.14
N ARG A 7 -3.80 -7.60 4.84
CA ARG A 7 -4.22 -7.42 3.45
C ARG A 7 -3.26 -6.51 2.71
N LEU A 8 -2.78 -5.46 3.39
CA LEU A 8 -1.81 -4.56 2.78
C LEU A 8 -0.49 -5.27 2.55
N LEU A 9 -0.07 -6.11 3.49
CA LEU A 9 1.15 -6.90 3.31
C LEU A 9 1.06 -7.76 2.05
N ASN A 10 -0.10 -8.34 1.80
CA ASN A 10 -0.28 -9.16 0.59
C ASN A 10 -0.15 -8.33 -0.68
N CYS A 11 -0.67 -7.10 -0.67
CA CYS A 11 -0.53 -6.22 -1.83
C CYS A 11 0.94 -5.93 -2.12
N PHE A 12 1.70 -5.64 -1.07
CA PHE A 12 3.14 -5.37 -1.23
C PHE A 12 3.89 -6.62 -1.69
N ALA A 13 3.54 -7.78 -1.16
CA ALA A 13 4.19 -9.03 -1.55
C ALA A 13 3.95 -9.33 -3.04
N THR A 14 2.78 -8.99 -3.54
CA THR A 14 2.45 -9.18 -4.94
C THR A 14 3.20 -8.19 -5.82
N ALA A 15 3.26 -6.93 -5.40
CA ALA A 15 3.93 -5.89 -6.19
C ALA A 15 5.45 -6.02 -6.14
N PHE A 16 6.00 -6.45 -5.01
CA PHE A 16 7.43 -6.53 -4.79
C PHE A 16 7.82 -7.90 -4.24
N PRO A 17 7.77 -8.94 -5.09
CA PRO A 17 8.04 -10.30 -4.62
C PRO A 17 9.45 -10.52 -4.10
N GLU A 18 10.37 -9.61 -4.39
CA GLU A 18 11.74 -9.73 -3.90
C GLU A 18 11.87 -9.39 -2.42
N LEU A 19 10.85 -8.74 -1.82
CA LEU A 19 10.91 -8.37 -0.40
C LEU A 19 10.57 -9.55 0.49
N ALA A 20 11.35 -9.73 1.55
CA ALA A 20 10.98 -10.66 2.60
C ALA A 20 9.81 -10.06 3.39
N PRO A 21 8.88 -10.90 3.89
CA PRO A 21 7.71 -10.35 4.59
C PRO A 21 8.06 -9.43 5.76
N GLN A 22 9.13 -9.73 6.48
CA GLN A 22 9.52 -8.92 7.63
C GLN A 22 10.11 -7.56 7.23
N GLU A 23 10.49 -7.40 5.97
CA GLU A 23 11.04 -6.14 5.47
C GLU A 23 9.95 -5.16 5.04
N ILE A 24 8.76 -5.68 4.72
CA ILE A 24 7.71 -4.87 4.13
C ILE A 24 7.29 -3.69 5.00
N PRO A 25 7.09 -3.86 6.33
CA PRO A 25 6.60 -2.73 7.14
C PRO A 25 7.53 -1.52 7.19
N SER A 26 8.80 -1.71 6.87
CA SER A 26 9.75 -0.60 6.93
C SER A 26 10.11 -0.05 5.56
N VAL A 27 9.46 -0.54 4.49
CA VAL A 27 9.83 -0.14 3.14
C VAL A 27 9.23 1.22 2.79
N SER A 28 9.98 1.99 2.00
CA SER A 28 9.50 3.24 1.45
C SER A 28 9.99 3.37 0.01
N MET A 29 9.38 4.29 -0.72
CA MET A 29 9.80 4.54 -2.10
C MET A 29 11.26 4.94 -2.17
N GLY A 30 11.73 5.68 -1.16
CA GLY A 30 13.13 6.09 -1.12
C GLY A 30 14.10 4.99 -0.76
N SER A 31 13.64 3.96 -0.07
CA SER A 31 14.51 2.88 0.39
C SER A 31 14.50 1.65 -0.52
N LEU A 32 13.51 1.54 -1.42
CA LEU A 32 13.38 0.38 -2.29
C LEU A 32 13.51 0.83 -3.73
N GLY A 33 14.61 0.44 -4.36
CA GLY A 33 14.91 0.90 -5.72
C GLY A 33 13.88 0.48 -6.76
N SER A 34 13.22 -0.66 -6.55
CA SER A 34 12.21 -1.11 -7.50
C SER A 34 10.87 -0.40 -7.33
N TRP A 35 10.71 0.40 -6.28
CA TRP A 35 9.48 1.16 -6.06
C TRP A 35 9.64 2.53 -6.72
N ASP A 36 9.38 2.57 -8.01
CA ASP A 36 9.39 3.81 -8.79
C ASP A 36 7.95 4.21 -9.11
N SER A 37 7.78 5.22 -9.96
CA SER A 37 6.45 5.73 -10.28
C SER A 37 5.56 4.66 -10.88
N LEU A 38 6.10 3.84 -11.77
CA LEU A 38 5.31 2.81 -12.42
C LEU A 38 4.91 1.71 -11.45
N ALA A 39 5.86 1.26 -10.64
CA ALA A 39 5.58 0.24 -9.62
C ALA A 39 4.59 0.78 -8.59
N GLY A 40 4.68 2.07 -8.27
CA GLY A 40 3.74 2.70 -7.36
C GLY A 40 2.31 2.68 -7.89
N ILE A 41 2.13 2.93 -9.18
CA ILE A 41 0.81 2.86 -9.80
C ILE A 41 0.25 1.43 -9.69
N THR A 42 1.09 0.44 -9.97
CA THR A 42 0.68 -0.96 -9.86
C THR A 42 0.27 -1.31 -8.43
N LEU A 43 1.09 -0.88 -7.46
CA LEU A 43 0.81 -1.15 -6.06
C LEU A 43 -0.51 -0.53 -5.63
N LEU A 44 -0.73 0.74 -5.97
CA LEU A 44 -1.97 1.41 -5.58
C LEU A 44 -3.19 0.79 -6.25
N SER A 45 -3.05 0.31 -7.49
CA SER A 45 -4.14 -0.39 -8.16
C SER A 45 -4.50 -1.68 -7.43
N LEU A 46 -3.51 -2.42 -6.95
CA LEU A 46 -3.74 -3.62 -6.16
C LEU A 46 -4.47 -3.29 -4.86
N ILE A 47 -4.06 -2.19 -4.22
CA ILE A 47 -4.68 -1.76 -2.97
C ILE A 47 -6.13 -1.36 -3.22
N GLU A 48 -6.38 -0.62 -4.29
CA GLU A 48 -7.75 -0.22 -4.61
C GLU A 48 -8.65 -1.42 -4.83
N GLU A 49 -8.15 -2.44 -5.51
CA GLU A 49 -8.92 -3.65 -5.73
C GLU A 49 -9.14 -4.42 -4.44
N GLU A 50 -8.10 -4.54 -3.63
CA GLU A 50 -8.18 -5.33 -2.40
C GLU A 50 -9.18 -4.74 -1.42
N PHE A 51 -9.20 -3.41 -1.31
CA PHE A 51 -10.01 -2.73 -0.31
C PHE A 51 -11.31 -2.15 -0.87
N GLY A 52 -11.49 -2.23 -2.19
CA GLY A 52 -12.72 -1.72 -2.82
C GLY A 52 -12.85 -0.21 -2.72
N ILE A 53 -11.74 0.51 -2.85
CA ILE A 53 -11.72 1.97 -2.70
C ILE A 53 -11.07 2.62 -3.92
N GLY A 54 -11.27 3.93 -4.05
CA GLY A 54 -10.55 4.73 -5.02
C GLY A 54 -9.59 5.67 -4.30
N ILE A 55 -8.37 5.78 -4.80
CA ILE A 55 -7.36 6.66 -4.22
C ILE A 55 -7.14 7.81 -5.20
N SER A 56 -7.41 9.05 -4.75
CA SER A 56 -7.23 10.20 -5.62
C SER A 56 -5.75 10.44 -5.89
N PRO A 57 -5.42 11.11 -7.02
CA PRO A 57 -4.01 11.45 -7.28
C PRO A 57 -3.38 12.29 -6.18
N ASP A 58 -4.15 13.18 -5.55
CA ASP A 58 -3.63 14.00 -4.46
C ASP A 58 -3.23 13.14 -3.27
N ASP A 59 -4.09 12.18 -2.92
CA ASP A 59 -3.78 11.26 -1.82
C ASP A 59 -2.59 10.37 -2.19
N ALA A 60 -2.58 9.88 -3.42
CA ALA A 60 -1.53 8.98 -3.87
C ALA A 60 -0.15 9.61 -3.77
N ALA A 61 -0.08 10.92 -3.99
CA ALA A 61 1.20 11.62 -3.95
C ALA A 61 1.87 11.55 -2.58
N GLY A 62 1.09 11.34 -1.52
CA GLY A 62 1.63 11.24 -0.17
C GLY A 62 1.84 9.82 0.33
N LEU A 63 1.48 8.82 -0.46
CA LEU A 63 1.54 7.43 -0.01
C LEU A 63 2.86 6.79 -0.46
N LEU A 64 3.95 7.20 0.19
CA LEU A 64 5.29 6.87 -0.24
C LEU A 64 5.99 5.84 0.64
N SER A 65 5.26 5.23 1.57
CA SER A 65 5.82 4.18 2.43
C SER A 65 4.71 3.26 2.88
N PHE A 66 5.11 2.07 3.34
CA PHE A 66 4.13 1.13 3.88
C PHE A 66 3.35 1.76 5.04
N GLU A 67 4.07 2.42 5.95
CA GLU A 67 3.42 3.00 7.12
C GLU A 67 2.43 4.09 6.75
N LEU A 68 2.78 4.92 5.79
CA LEU A 68 1.88 5.99 5.35
C LEU A 68 0.62 5.41 4.71
N ILE A 69 0.78 4.36 3.91
CA ILE A 69 -0.38 3.71 3.28
C ILE A 69 -1.26 3.04 4.33
N LEU A 70 -0.64 2.35 5.28
CA LEU A 70 -1.38 1.68 6.34
C LEU A 70 -2.20 2.68 7.15
N ASP A 71 -1.57 3.80 7.50
CA ASP A 71 -2.24 4.85 8.26
C ASP A 71 -3.42 5.43 7.47
N TYR A 72 -3.21 5.65 6.18
CA TYR A 72 -4.26 6.14 5.29
C TYR A 72 -5.46 5.19 5.29
N LEU A 73 -5.21 3.90 5.15
CA LEU A 73 -6.28 2.91 5.10
C LEU A 73 -7.03 2.82 6.42
N ARG A 74 -6.33 2.96 7.53
CA ARG A 74 -6.96 2.90 8.84
C ARG A 74 -7.84 4.08 9.14
N GLN A 75 -7.64 5.20 8.44
CA GLN A 75 -8.43 6.40 8.63
C GLN A 75 -9.67 6.45 7.76
N LEU A 76 -9.81 5.52 6.84
CA LEU A 76 -10.98 5.49 5.96
C LEU A 76 -12.23 5.06 6.74
N PRO A 77 -13.42 5.58 6.36
CA PRO A 77 -14.66 5.09 6.97
C PRO A 77 -14.84 3.60 6.70
N ALA A 78 -15.52 2.91 7.60
CA ALA A 78 -15.71 1.46 7.47
C ALA A 78 -16.39 1.10 6.15
N GLU A 79 -17.36 1.88 5.73
CA GLU A 79 -18.08 1.59 4.49
C GLU A 79 -17.22 1.78 3.25
N ALA A 80 -16.21 2.62 3.33
CA ALA A 80 -15.30 2.80 2.19
C ALA A 80 -14.28 1.68 2.09
N ALA A 81 -14.05 0.97 3.18
CA ALA A 81 -13.06 -0.10 3.24
C ALA A 81 -13.61 -1.45 2.82
N GLU A 82 -14.87 -1.52 2.50
CA GLU A 82 -15.47 -2.81 2.13
C GLU A 82 -15.34 -3.10 0.64
#